data_709a32be0a7e8ff28c112191e6dea18c
#
_entry.id   709a32be0a7e8ff28c112191e6dea18c
#
_cell.length_a   1.000
_cell.length_b   1.000
_cell.length_c   1.000
_cell.angle_alpha   90.00
_cell.angle_beta   90.00
_cell.angle_gamma   90.00
#
_symmetry.space_group_name_H-M   'P 1'
#
loop_
_entity.id
_entity.type
_entity.pdbx_description
1 polymer ?
#
loop_
_entity_poly.entity_id
_entity_poly.type
_entity_poly.pdbx_seq_one_letter_code
_entity_poly.pdbx_strand_id
1 'polypeptide(L)'
;MRRELSRGRRVDSGGRYAGAVTTLHDSSVRGFASDNYSGIHPDVLAAIASANDGHQVAYGEDVYTARLQELFVSLLGEGVEAYPVFNGTGANVVGLQSMLPRWGAVISASTAHINVDEGGAPERVGGIKLLTVPTDDGKLTPELVDREAWGWGDEHRAQPLVVSITQSTELGTLYSVEEIRELAAHAHGHGMRLHMDGARISNAAAALDVPLRAFTRDAGVDVLSFGGTKNGAMIGEAIVVLDPEASTGLTYLRKLDMQLSSKMRFVSAQLVALLENDLWLRNARHSNAMAQRLRAGIEAGLADGSIQGVEFTQPTQANGVFATLPAGVADRLRRSFRFYDWDELRREVRWMCSFDTTEADIDSFVAAIARETTA
;
A
#
# COMPACT_ATOMS: atom_id res chain seq x y z
N MET A 1 -40.85 -6.74 40.20
CA MET A 1 -40.92 -6.93 38.75
C MET A 1 -39.54 -7.39 38.26
N ARG A 2 -39.30 -8.71 38.30
CA ARG A 2 -38.06 -9.34 37.84
C ARG A 2 -38.23 -9.69 36.39
N ARG A 3 -37.43 -9.14 35.48
CA ARG A 3 -37.37 -9.60 34.10
C ARG A 3 -36.33 -10.70 33.97
N GLU A 4 -36.80 -11.84 33.48
CA GLU A 4 -36.02 -13.01 33.10
C GLU A 4 -34.96 -12.68 32.07
N LEU A 5 -33.72 -12.97 32.39
CA LEU A 5 -32.62 -13.10 31.47
C LEU A 5 -32.14 -14.56 31.54
N SER A 6 -32.79 -15.44 30.78
CA SER A 6 -32.25 -16.78 30.53
C SER A 6 -32.64 -17.23 29.13
N ARG A 7 -31.87 -16.90 28.13
CA ARG A 7 -31.74 -17.72 26.94
C ARG A 7 -30.34 -18.28 26.89
N GLY A 8 -30.18 -19.46 27.48
CA GLY A 8 -28.97 -20.24 27.38
C GLY A 8 -28.64 -20.53 25.92
N ARG A 9 -27.45 -20.15 25.49
CA ARG A 9 -26.90 -20.55 24.21
C ARG A 9 -26.65 -22.07 24.26
N ARG A 10 -27.27 -22.82 23.41
CA ARG A 10 -26.96 -24.24 23.21
C ARG A 10 -25.72 -24.34 22.34
N VAL A 11 -24.73 -25.06 22.82
CA VAL A 11 -23.58 -25.50 22.02
C VAL A 11 -23.95 -26.88 21.48
N ASP A 12 -23.82 -27.11 20.18
CA ASP A 12 -23.99 -28.43 19.60
C ASP A 12 -22.83 -29.37 20.00
N SER A 13 -22.98 -30.66 19.81
CA SER A 13 -21.99 -31.68 20.18
C SER A 13 -20.68 -31.61 19.36
N GLY A 14 -20.53 -30.64 18.47
CA GLY A 14 -19.32 -30.34 17.67
C GLY A 14 -18.63 -29.03 18.06
N GLY A 15 -19.04 -28.36 19.16
CA GLY A 15 -18.40 -27.13 19.63
C GLY A 15 -18.66 -25.88 18.81
N ARG A 16 -19.61 -25.89 17.88
CA ARG A 16 -19.97 -24.72 17.07
C ARG A 16 -20.99 -23.86 17.81
N TYR A 17 -20.68 -22.56 17.91
CA TYR A 17 -21.65 -21.58 18.39
C TYR A 17 -22.79 -21.45 17.39
N ALA A 18 -23.97 -22.00 17.70
CA ALA A 18 -25.18 -21.84 16.91
C ALA A 18 -25.79 -20.44 17.15
N GLY A 19 -25.25 -19.45 16.49
CA GLY A 19 -25.79 -18.11 16.40
C GLY A 19 -25.22 -17.46 15.14
N ALA A 20 -26.09 -17.19 14.16
CA ALA A 20 -25.64 -16.40 13.00
C ALA A 20 -25.08 -15.08 13.50
N VAL A 21 -23.81 -14.81 13.21
CA VAL A 21 -23.21 -13.49 13.45
C VAL A 21 -23.93 -12.56 12.47
N THR A 22 -24.65 -11.57 13.02
CA THR A 22 -25.38 -10.61 12.19
C THR A 22 -24.40 -9.63 11.58
N THR A 23 -24.47 -9.42 10.28
CA THR A 23 -23.75 -8.35 9.59
C THR A 23 -24.24 -7.00 10.08
N LEU A 24 -23.31 -6.14 10.54
CA LEU A 24 -23.64 -4.84 11.12
C LEU A 24 -23.66 -3.70 10.09
N HIS A 25 -23.19 -3.96 8.88
CA HIS A 25 -23.10 -3.00 7.79
C HIS A 25 -23.91 -3.48 6.58
N ASP A 26 -24.26 -2.56 5.70
CA ASP A 26 -24.85 -2.88 4.40
C ASP A 26 -23.74 -3.35 3.45
N SER A 27 -23.77 -4.64 3.10
CA SER A 27 -22.77 -5.27 2.24
C SER A 27 -22.91 -4.89 0.75
N SER A 28 -23.97 -4.18 0.37
CA SER A 28 -24.16 -3.68 -1.00
C SER A 28 -23.49 -2.33 -1.24
N VAL A 29 -23.11 -1.59 -0.19
CA VAL A 29 -22.46 -0.29 -0.31
C VAL A 29 -21.04 -0.46 -0.85
N ARG A 30 -20.74 0.26 -1.92
CA ARG A 30 -19.39 0.37 -2.52
C ARG A 30 -18.90 1.80 -2.44
N GLY A 31 -17.58 1.98 -2.37
CA GLY A 31 -16.95 3.30 -2.31
C GLY A 31 -15.63 3.32 -3.06
N PHE A 32 -15.22 4.51 -3.43
CA PHE A 32 -13.99 4.76 -4.18
C PHE A 32 -12.98 5.59 -3.36
N ALA A 33 -13.11 5.59 -2.02
CA ALA A 33 -12.25 6.39 -1.16
C ALA A 33 -10.86 5.78 -0.97
N SER A 34 -10.80 4.47 -0.82
CA SER A 34 -9.55 3.74 -0.58
C SER A 34 -9.72 2.25 -0.87
N ASP A 35 -8.67 1.63 -1.38
CA ASP A 35 -8.51 0.19 -1.48
C ASP A 35 -8.46 -0.53 -0.11
N ASN A 36 -8.26 0.21 0.99
CA ASN A 36 -8.45 -0.29 2.36
C ASN A 36 -9.92 -0.52 2.75
N TYR A 37 -10.89 -0.11 1.92
CA TYR A 37 -12.33 -0.29 2.23
C TYR A 37 -12.86 -1.66 1.83
N SER A 38 -12.14 -2.37 0.94
CA SER A 38 -12.46 -3.73 0.55
C SER A 38 -12.37 -4.70 1.74
N GLY A 39 -13.08 -5.81 1.64
CA GLY A 39 -12.97 -6.90 2.59
C GLY A 39 -11.69 -7.71 2.38
N ILE A 40 -11.62 -8.86 3.06
CA ILE A 40 -10.54 -9.83 2.88
C ILE A 40 -10.87 -10.67 1.64
N HIS A 41 -9.86 -10.96 0.80
CA HIS A 41 -10.05 -11.91 -0.30
C HIS A 41 -10.43 -13.30 0.25
N PRO A 42 -11.41 -14.02 -0.35
CA PRO A 42 -11.87 -15.33 0.17
C PRO A 42 -10.75 -16.34 0.38
N ASP A 43 -9.77 -16.42 -0.53
CA ASP A 43 -8.63 -17.35 -0.39
C ASP A 43 -7.72 -16.97 0.78
N VAL A 44 -7.54 -15.67 1.04
CA VAL A 44 -6.78 -15.18 2.20
C VAL A 44 -7.52 -15.50 3.50
N LEU A 45 -8.84 -15.32 3.53
CA LEU A 45 -9.66 -15.69 4.69
C LEU A 45 -9.59 -17.21 4.95
N ALA A 46 -9.62 -18.04 3.91
CA ALA A 46 -9.45 -19.49 4.01
C ALA A 46 -8.05 -19.85 4.54
N ALA A 47 -7.00 -19.15 4.13
CA ALA A 47 -5.65 -19.37 4.65
C ALA A 47 -5.54 -19.03 6.15
N ILE A 48 -6.17 -17.96 6.61
CA ILE A 48 -6.27 -17.63 8.05
C ILE A 48 -6.95 -18.78 8.81
N ALA A 49 -8.06 -19.29 8.29
CA ALA A 49 -8.79 -20.39 8.90
C ALA A 49 -7.94 -21.68 8.95
N SER A 50 -7.21 -21.99 7.88
CA SER A 50 -6.30 -23.15 7.82
C SER A 50 -5.12 -23.02 8.77
N ALA A 51 -4.60 -21.80 8.98
CA ALA A 51 -3.51 -21.54 9.93
C ALA A 51 -3.97 -21.65 11.41
N ASN A 52 -5.27 -21.79 11.67
CA ASN A 52 -5.80 -21.80 13.03
C ASN A 52 -5.65 -23.16 13.74
N ASP A 53 -5.41 -24.23 13.00
CA ASP A 53 -5.33 -25.56 13.57
C ASP A 53 -3.98 -25.83 14.28
N GLY A 54 -4.04 -26.56 15.38
CA GLY A 54 -2.90 -26.98 16.17
C GLY A 54 -2.09 -25.84 16.79
N HIS A 55 -0.89 -26.17 17.25
CA HIS A 55 0.04 -25.22 17.84
C HIS A 55 1.24 -25.02 16.92
N GLN A 56 1.70 -23.77 16.81
CA GLN A 56 2.91 -23.38 16.11
C GLN A 56 3.77 -22.52 17.06
N VAL A 57 5.07 -22.51 16.82
CA VAL A 57 5.99 -21.64 17.55
C VAL A 57 5.62 -20.17 17.33
N ALA A 58 5.73 -19.36 18.38
CA ALA A 58 5.34 -17.95 18.32
C ALA A 58 6.43 -17.08 17.68
N TYR A 59 6.08 -15.81 17.41
CA TYR A 59 6.99 -14.74 17.01
C TYR A 59 7.71 -14.94 15.66
N GLY A 60 7.12 -15.72 14.76
CA GLY A 60 7.63 -15.90 13.40
C GLY A 60 8.54 -17.12 13.22
N GLU A 61 8.67 -17.98 14.24
CA GLU A 61 9.37 -19.27 14.13
C GLU A 61 8.43 -20.41 13.69
N ASP A 62 7.34 -20.06 13.00
CA ASP A 62 6.33 -20.99 12.53
C ASP A 62 6.52 -21.33 11.04
N VAL A 63 5.88 -22.42 10.60
CA VAL A 63 6.01 -22.93 9.23
C VAL A 63 5.47 -22.00 8.16
N TYR A 64 4.49 -21.12 8.48
CA TYR A 64 3.94 -20.15 7.54
C TYR A 64 4.93 -19.01 7.31
N THR A 65 5.61 -18.55 8.35
CA THR A 65 6.66 -17.53 8.22
C THR A 65 7.88 -18.07 7.49
N ALA A 66 8.26 -19.34 7.72
CA ALA A 66 9.29 -20.01 6.93
C ALA A 66 8.89 -20.10 5.44
N ARG A 67 7.64 -20.49 5.15
CA ARG A 67 7.13 -20.56 3.78
C ARG A 67 7.10 -19.19 3.10
N LEU A 68 6.72 -18.14 3.83
CA LEU A 68 6.75 -16.77 3.32
C LEU A 68 8.17 -16.36 2.91
N GLN A 69 9.17 -16.69 3.73
CA GLN A 69 10.58 -16.44 3.40
C GLN A 69 10.99 -17.16 2.11
N GLU A 70 10.62 -18.44 1.93
CA GLU A 70 10.89 -19.20 0.70
C GLU A 70 10.27 -18.54 -0.54
N LEU A 71 9.04 -18.02 -0.43
CA LEU A 71 8.35 -17.33 -1.52
C LEU A 71 9.07 -16.04 -1.91
N PHE A 72 9.52 -15.23 -0.94
CA PHE A 72 10.30 -14.04 -1.26
C PHE A 72 11.65 -14.38 -1.88
N VAL A 73 12.34 -15.43 -1.42
CA VAL A 73 13.56 -15.93 -2.08
C VAL A 73 13.26 -16.35 -3.52
N SER A 74 12.17 -17.07 -3.76
CA SER A 74 11.77 -17.47 -5.12
C SER A 74 11.49 -16.28 -6.04
N LEU A 75 10.85 -15.21 -5.52
CA LEU A 75 10.46 -14.04 -6.30
C LEU A 75 11.61 -13.05 -6.52
N LEU A 76 12.52 -12.92 -5.54
CA LEU A 76 13.51 -11.85 -5.49
C LEU A 76 14.96 -12.36 -5.53
N GLY A 77 15.17 -13.67 -5.34
CA GLY A 77 16.48 -14.33 -5.38
C GLY A 77 17.10 -14.55 -4.00
N GLU A 78 18.19 -15.30 -3.98
CA GLU A 78 18.89 -15.69 -2.76
C GLU A 78 19.43 -14.49 -1.96
N GLY A 79 19.49 -14.64 -0.64
CA GLY A 79 20.04 -13.64 0.29
C GLY A 79 19.06 -12.56 0.70
N VAL A 80 17.81 -12.56 0.20
CA VAL A 80 16.77 -11.65 0.71
C VAL A 80 16.21 -12.14 2.04
N GLU A 81 15.84 -11.21 2.90
CA GLU A 81 15.21 -11.49 4.19
C GLU A 81 13.86 -10.79 4.27
N ALA A 82 12.81 -11.52 4.69
CA ALA A 82 11.46 -10.99 4.80
C ALA A 82 10.96 -11.00 6.25
N TYR A 83 10.50 -9.85 6.71
CA TYR A 83 10.02 -9.63 8.07
C TYR A 83 8.56 -9.20 8.04
N PRO A 84 7.59 -10.09 8.30
CA PRO A 84 6.18 -9.71 8.34
C PRO A 84 5.90 -8.74 9.50
N VAL A 85 5.06 -7.74 9.22
CA VAL A 85 4.65 -6.68 10.12
C VAL A 85 3.14 -6.40 9.96
N PHE A 86 2.55 -5.56 10.82
CA PHE A 86 1.10 -5.36 10.84
C PHE A 86 0.58 -4.40 9.77
N ASN A 87 1.31 -3.33 9.49
CA ASN A 87 0.85 -2.25 8.63
C ASN A 87 2.00 -1.54 7.90
N GLY A 88 1.65 -0.74 6.88
CA GLY A 88 2.60 -0.02 6.04
C GLY A 88 3.44 1.00 6.82
N THR A 89 2.83 1.76 7.73
CA THR A 89 3.56 2.71 8.60
C THR A 89 4.64 2.00 9.40
N GLY A 90 4.31 0.83 9.99
CA GLY A 90 5.30 0.01 10.69
C GLY A 90 6.40 -0.53 9.77
N ALA A 91 6.04 -0.91 8.54
CA ALA A 91 7.02 -1.35 7.55
C ALA A 91 8.00 -0.21 7.19
N ASN A 92 7.48 0.98 6.91
CA ASN A 92 8.28 2.14 6.55
C ASN A 92 9.17 2.60 7.70
N VAL A 93 8.62 2.78 8.91
CA VAL A 93 9.37 3.26 10.08
C VAL A 93 10.49 2.28 10.43
N VAL A 94 10.19 0.99 10.59
CA VAL A 94 11.19 -0.03 10.98
C VAL A 94 12.20 -0.26 9.86
N GLY A 95 11.74 -0.29 8.60
CA GLY A 95 12.62 -0.43 7.44
C GLY A 95 13.63 0.71 7.37
N LEU A 96 13.16 1.95 7.39
CA LEU A 96 14.00 3.14 7.34
C LEU A 96 14.95 3.26 8.55
N GLN A 97 14.48 2.95 9.77
CA GLN A 97 15.33 2.93 10.95
C GLN A 97 16.49 1.93 10.82
N SER A 98 16.24 0.77 10.21
CA SER A 98 17.27 -0.25 10.03
C SER A 98 18.38 0.18 9.07
N MET A 99 18.10 1.15 8.20
CA MET A 99 19.02 1.69 7.19
C MET A 99 19.83 2.90 7.68
N LEU A 100 19.45 3.48 8.82
CA LEU A 100 19.95 4.79 9.26
C LEU A 100 20.64 4.76 10.62
N PRO A 101 21.76 5.46 10.78
CA PRO A 101 22.22 5.89 12.09
C PRO A 101 21.33 7.04 12.61
N ARG A 102 21.44 7.36 13.90
CA ARG A 102 20.62 8.40 14.56
C ARG A 102 20.71 9.81 13.97
N TRP A 103 21.78 10.12 13.25
CA TRP A 103 22.01 11.40 12.58
C TRP A 103 21.67 11.36 11.07
N GLY A 104 21.12 10.24 10.62
CA GLY A 104 20.71 10.06 9.23
C GLY A 104 19.39 10.76 8.91
N ALA A 105 19.19 11.04 7.64
CA ALA A 105 17.99 11.62 7.07
C ALA A 105 17.55 10.85 5.82
N VAL A 106 16.27 10.97 5.50
CA VAL A 106 15.62 10.38 4.32
C VAL A 106 15.22 11.50 3.37
N ILE A 107 15.63 11.42 2.11
CA ILE A 107 15.12 12.27 1.03
C ILE A 107 13.89 11.59 0.43
N SER A 108 12.77 12.30 0.33
CA SER A 108 11.52 11.80 -0.24
C SER A 108 10.77 12.87 -1.01
N ALA A 109 9.82 12.48 -1.87
CA ALA A 109 8.85 13.42 -2.42
C ALA A 109 8.03 14.05 -1.29
N SER A 110 7.62 15.31 -1.45
CA SER A 110 6.78 15.99 -0.45
C SER A 110 5.39 15.34 -0.29
N THR A 111 4.92 14.62 -1.31
CA THR A 111 3.68 13.85 -1.31
C THR A 111 3.81 12.45 -0.72
N ALA A 112 5.04 12.00 -0.39
CA ALA A 112 5.28 10.65 0.12
C ALA A 112 4.48 10.39 1.41
N HIS A 113 3.90 9.20 1.52
CA HIS A 113 3.07 8.77 2.64
C HIS A 113 3.77 8.95 4.00
N ILE A 114 5.06 8.65 4.05
CA ILE A 114 5.91 8.84 5.24
C ILE A 114 5.96 10.30 5.72
N ASN A 115 5.74 11.26 4.82
CA ASN A 115 5.71 12.70 5.16
C ASN A 115 4.30 13.17 5.50
N VAL A 116 3.25 12.66 4.81
CA VAL A 116 1.90 13.26 4.83
C VAL A 116 0.94 12.49 5.75
N ASP A 117 0.90 11.15 5.66
CA ASP A 117 -0.20 10.35 6.18
C ASP A 117 0.19 9.29 7.23
N GLU A 118 1.36 9.44 7.88
CA GLU A 118 1.80 8.54 8.95
C GLU A 118 1.81 9.19 10.34
N GLY A 119 1.13 10.32 10.51
CA GLY A 119 0.98 11.01 11.79
C GLY A 119 2.31 11.47 12.40
N GLY A 120 3.37 11.61 11.60
CA GLY A 120 4.73 11.91 12.04
C GLY A 120 5.43 10.72 12.69
N ALA A 121 5.03 9.49 12.37
CA ALA A 121 5.65 8.28 12.92
C ALA A 121 7.14 8.14 12.55
N PRO A 122 7.57 8.43 11.31
CA PRO A 122 8.99 8.40 10.98
C PRO A 122 9.83 9.30 11.88
N GLU A 123 9.37 10.52 12.17
CA GLU A 123 10.10 11.47 13.01
C GLU A 123 10.00 11.12 14.51
N ARG A 124 8.79 10.77 14.98
CA ARG A 124 8.54 10.61 16.42
C ARG A 124 8.91 9.24 16.96
N VAL A 125 8.66 8.17 16.19
CA VAL A 125 8.98 6.79 16.55
C VAL A 125 10.32 6.42 15.98
N GLY A 126 10.51 6.65 14.66
CA GLY A 126 11.75 6.35 13.96
C GLY A 126 12.92 7.25 14.34
N GLY A 127 12.65 8.45 14.85
CA GLY A 127 13.68 9.47 15.09
C GLY A 127 14.36 9.93 13.80
N ILE A 128 13.65 9.81 12.67
CA ILE A 128 14.14 10.04 11.32
C ILE A 128 13.92 11.51 10.93
N LYS A 129 14.91 12.16 10.36
CA LYS A 129 14.73 13.46 9.71
C LYS A 129 14.28 13.22 8.25
N LEU A 130 13.11 13.77 7.87
CA LEU A 130 12.68 13.80 6.47
C LEU A 130 13.18 15.10 5.81
N LEU A 131 13.75 14.95 4.60
CA LEU A 131 14.17 16.02 3.70
C LEU A 131 13.28 15.89 2.45
N THR A 132 12.27 16.74 2.36
CA THR A 132 11.22 16.58 1.36
C THR A 132 11.42 17.48 0.16
N VAL A 133 11.18 16.93 -1.04
CA VAL A 133 11.32 17.62 -2.32
C VAL A 133 9.97 17.72 -3.00
N PRO A 134 9.50 18.92 -3.39
CA PRO A 134 8.30 19.08 -4.20
C PRO A 134 8.44 18.43 -5.58
N THR A 135 7.40 17.71 -6.00
CA THR A 135 7.32 17.04 -7.31
C THR A 135 5.92 17.24 -7.90
N ASP A 136 5.80 17.20 -9.23
CA ASP A 136 4.51 17.36 -9.91
C ASP A 136 3.73 16.04 -10.05
N ASP A 137 4.47 14.93 -10.08
CA ASP A 137 3.93 13.58 -10.33
C ASP A 137 4.25 12.57 -9.20
N GLY A 138 4.78 13.04 -8.09
CA GLY A 138 5.17 12.19 -6.95
C GLY A 138 6.51 11.47 -7.13
N LYS A 139 7.22 11.67 -8.26
CA LYS A 139 8.48 10.99 -8.54
C LYS A 139 9.69 11.88 -8.26
N LEU A 140 10.72 11.29 -7.67
CA LEU A 140 12.05 11.87 -7.58
C LEU A 140 12.86 11.57 -8.84
N THR A 141 13.77 12.47 -9.20
CA THR A 141 14.83 12.24 -10.17
C THR A 141 16.19 12.48 -9.49
N PRO A 142 17.32 12.06 -10.09
CA PRO A 142 18.66 12.40 -9.56
C PRO A 142 18.82 13.89 -9.24
N GLU A 143 18.38 14.78 -10.12
CA GLU A 143 18.49 16.24 -9.96
C GLU A 143 17.61 16.76 -8.80
N LEU A 144 16.46 16.12 -8.58
CA LEU A 144 15.59 16.44 -7.44
C LEU A 144 16.20 15.96 -6.12
N VAL A 145 16.82 14.78 -6.12
CA VAL A 145 17.56 14.26 -4.95
C VAL A 145 18.70 15.19 -4.58
N ASP A 146 19.45 15.74 -5.54
CA ASP A 146 20.58 16.64 -5.32
C ASP A 146 20.19 17.94 -4.59
N ARG A 147 18.92 18.33 -4.62
CA ARG A 147 18.45 19.50 -3.85
C ARG A 147 18.62 19.32 -2.35
N GLU A 148 18.61 18.09 -1.88
CA GLU A 148 18.77 17.75 -0.47
C GLU A 148 20.01 16.88 -0.17
N ALA A 149 20.68 16.33 -1.19
CA ALA A 149 21.90 15.51 -1.08
C ALA A 149 23.17 16.36 -0.98
N TRP A 150 23.27 17.16 0.09
CA TRP A 150 24.40 18.06 0.35
C TRP A 150 24.74 18.14 1.84
N GLY A 151 25.86 18.78 2.19
CA GLY A 151 26.31 18.96 3.57
C GLY A 151 26.93 17.70 4.17
N TRP A 152 27.55 16.88 3.36
CA TRP A 152 28.24 15.67 3.78
C TRP A 152 29.38 15.98 4.76
N GLY A 153 29.32 15.33 5.95
CA GLY A 153 30.30 15.52 7.01
C GLY A 153 30.15 16.82 7.81
N ASP A 154 29.16 17.66 7.51
CA ASP A 154 28.83 18.83 8.30
C ASP A 154 27.99 18.38 9.54
N GLU A 155 28.53 18.61 10.75
CA GLU A 155 27.91 18.26 12.01
C GLU A 155 26.61 19.03 12.30
N HIS A 156 26.36 20.14 11.60
CA HIS A 156 25.15 20.95 11.73
C HIS A 156 23.97 20.45 10.89
N ARG A 157 24.21 19.46 10.01
CA ARG A 157 23.17 18.90 9.13
C ARG A 157 22.94 17.41 9.38
N ALA A 158 21.67 16.99 9.45
CA ALA A 158 21.33 15.58 9.38
C ALA A 158 21.81 15.01 8.02
N GLN A 159 22.52 13.90 8.06
CA GLN A 159 23.20 13.37 6.87
C GLN A 159 22.19 12.65 5.97
N PRO A 160 22.02 13.05 4.70
CA PRO A 160 21.13 12.39 3.75
C PRO A 160 21.70 11.02 3.36
N LEU A 161 21.21 9.96 3.96
CA LEU A 161 21.75 8.61 3.80
C LEU A 161 20.77 7.63 3.13
N VAL A 162 19.51 8.00 2.98
CA VAL A 162 18.51 7.20 2.30
C VAL A 162 17.70 8.08 1.35
N VAL A 163 17.45 7.58 0.15
CA VAL A 163 16.39 8.05 -0.75
C VAL A 163 15.20 7.10 -0.60
N SER A 164 14.00 7.63 -0.39
CA SER A 164 12.77 6.83 -0.31
C SER A 164 11.81 7.21 -1.44
N ILE A 165 11.42 6.23 -2.23
CA ILE A 165 10.43 6.36 -3.31
C ILE A 165 9.20 5.52 -3.01
N THR A 166 8.07 5.84 -3.64
CA THR A 166 6.82 5.06 -3.51
C THR A 166 6.41 4.46 -4.85
N GLN A 167 6.09 3.16 -4.89
CA GLN A 167 5.71 2.46 -6.11
C GLN A 167 4.42 1.65 -5.88
N SER A 168 3.26 2.04 -6.50
CA SER A 168 3.02 3.29 -7.24
C SER A 168 3.03 4.50 -6.31
N THR A 169 3.31 5.68 -6.85
CA THR A 169 3.31 6.92 -6.06
C THR A 169 1.92 7.22 -5.51
N GLU A 170 1.83 8.15 -4.57
CA GLU A 170 0.59 8.62 -3.97
C GLU A 170 -0.32 9.32 -4.99
N LEU A 171 0.26 9.81 -6.08
CA LEU A 171 -0.45 10.39 -7.23
C LEU A 171 -0.82 9.35 -8.31
N GLY A 172 -0.60 8.06 -8.05
CA GLY A 172 -0.95 6.96 -8.95
C GLY A 172 -0.04 6.78 -10.16
N THR A 173 1.07 7.50 -10.22
CA THR A 173 2.10 7.36 -11.25
C THR A 173 3.04 6.21 -10.94
N LEU A 174 3.79 5.77 -11.94
CA LEU A 174 4.75 4.67 -11.84
C LEU A 174 6.15 5.14 -12.23
N TYR A 175 7.14 4.68 -11.47
CA TYR A 175 8.52 4.65 -11.94
C TYR A 175 8.69 3.50 -12.93
N SER A 176 9.36 3.74 -14.04
CA SER A 176 9.87 2.68 -14.91
C SER A 176 11.06 1.97 -14.25
N VAL A 177 11.44 0.82 -14.77
CA VAL A 177 12.63 0.08 -14.30
C VAL A 177 13.89 0.93 -14.44
N GLU A 178 13.98 1.69 -15.53
CA GLU A 178 15.10 2.58 -15.86
C GLU A 178 15.19 3.73 -14.86
N GLU A 179 14.08 4.41 -14.56
CA GLU A 179 14.04 5.50 -13.57
C GLU A 179 14.47 5.02 -12.18
N ILE A 180 14.03 3.83 -11.76
CA ILE A 180 14.46 3.26 -10.47
C ILE A 180 15.95 2.95 -10.49
N ARG A 181 16.47 2.39 -11.59
CA ARG A 181 17.89 2.05 -11.72
C ARG A 181 18.77 3.30 -11.71
N GLU A 182 18.36 4.37 -12.38
CA GLU A 182 19.07 5.65 -12.38
C GLU A 182 19.11 6.26 -10.98
N LEU A 183 17.98 6.26 -10.27
CA LEU A 183 17.92 6.74 -8.88
C LEU A 183 18.78 5.89 -7.94
N ALA A 184 18.73 4.56 -8.06
CA ALA A 184 19.55 3.66 -7.26
C ALA A 184 21.05 3.91 -7.50
N ALA A 185 21.46 3.99 -8.77
CA ALA A 185 22.86 4.25 -9.14
C ALA A 185 23.33 5.61 -8.61
N HIS A 186 22.47 6.64 -8.69
CA HIS A 186 22.76 7.97 -8.16
C HIS A 186 22.89 7.96 -6.63
N ALA A 187 21.91 7.36 -5.93
CA ALA A 187 21.95 7.24 -4.47
C ALA A 187 23.20 6.49 -3.99
N HIS A 188 23.48 5.33 -4.57
CA HIS A 188 24.66 4.51 -4.23
C HIS A 188 25.98 5.25 -4.56
N GLY A 189 26.01 6.00 -5.65
CA GLY A 189 27.17 6.85 -6.01
C GLY A 189 27.53 7.89 -4.96
N HIS A 190 26.55 8.35 -4.18
CA HIS A 190 26.71 9.26 -3.04
C HIS A 190 26.83 8.54 -1.68
N GLY A 191 26.86 7.20 -1.66
CA GLY A 191 26.87 6.41 -0.42
C GLY A 191 25.53 6.38 0.31
N MET A 192 24.43 6.80 -0.35
CA MET A 192 23.06 6.64 0.14
C MET A 192 22.51 5.26 -0.19
N ARG A 193 21.42 4.88 0.44
CA ARG A 193 20.63 3.69 0.15
C ARG A 193 19.29 4.07 -0.49
N LEU A 194 18.66 3.12 -1.21
CA LEU A 194 17.34 3.30 -1.81
C LEU A 194 16.29 2.44 -1.09
N HIS A 195 15.33 3.09 -0.45
CA HIS A 195 14.12 2.47 0.10
C HIS A 195 12.96 2.60 -0.89
N MET A 196 12.12 1.58 -0.98
CA MET A 196 10.88 1.63 -1.76
C MET A 196 9.67 1.32 -0.86
N ASP A 197 8.78 2.31 -0.70
CA ASP A 197 7.43 2.06 -0.19
C ASP A 197 6.61 1.36 -1.28
N GLY A 198 6.32 0.10 -1.05
CA GLY A 198 5.57 -0.77 -1.95
C GLY A 198 4.15 -1.05 -1.46
N ALA A 199 3.48 -0.09 -0.79
CA ALA A 199 2.10 -0.25 -0.33
C ALA A 199 1.14 -0.68 -1.46
N ARG A 200 1.46 -0.34 -2.72
CA ARG A 200 0.76 -0.78 -3.94
C ARG A 200 1.70 -1.43 -4.96
N ILE A 201 2.73 -2.11 -4.49
CA ILE A 201 3.73 -2.77 -5.34
C ILE A 201 3.11 -3.79 -6.31
N SER A 202 2.02 -4.44 -5.89
CA SER A 202 1.27 -5.38 -6.71
C SER A 202 0.65 -4.70 -7.94
N ASN A 203 0.08 -3.50 -7.74
CA ASN A 203 -0.50 -2.71 -8.83
C ASN A 203 0.58 -2.24 -9.81
N ALA A 204 1.73 -1.85 -9.29
CA ALA A 204 2.88 -1.48 -10.10
C ALA A 204 3.41 -2.68 -10.91
N ALA A 205 3.59 -3.84 -10.29
CA ALA A 205 4.03 -5.05 -10.97
C ALA A 205 3.06 -5.45 -12.09
N ALA A 206 1.74 -5.39 -11.82
CA ALA A 206 0.70 -5.68 -12.80
C ALA A 206 0.68 -4.70 -13.98
N ALA A 207 1.00 -3.42 -13.74
CA ALA A 207 1.01 -2.39 -14.77
C ALA A 207 2.30 -2.39 -15.61
N LEU A 208 3.45 -2.61 -14.96
CA LEU A 208 4.75 -2.70 -15.63
C LEU A 208 4.91 -4.01 -16.42
N ASP A 209 4.14 -5.04 -16.06
CA ASP A 209 4.17 -6.40 -16.64
C ASP A 209 5.59 -7.01 -16.67
N VAL A 210 6.35 -6.79 -15.61
CA VAL A 210 7.69 -7.34 -15.41
C VAL A 210 7.78 -8.08 -14.07
N PRO A 211 8.73 -9.03 -13.92
CA PRO A 211 8.95 -9.70 -12.63
C PRO A 211 9.25 -8.69 -11.50
N LEU A 212 8.75 -8.95 -10.29
CA LEU A 212 8.95 -8.09 -9.12
C LEU A 212 10.42 -7.72 -8.91
N ARG A 213 11.33 -8.67 -9.06
CA ARG A 213 12.76 -8.43 -8.89
C ARG A 213 13.35 -7.44 -9.89
N ALA A 214 12.76 -7.31 -11.10
CA ALA A 214 13.31 -6.49 -12.17
C ALA A 214 13.27 -4.99 -11.85
N PHE A 215 12.22 -4.53 -11.14
CA PHE A 215 12.05 -3.13 -10.75
C PHE A 215 12.24 -2.90 -9.22
N THR A 216 12.77 -3.91 -8.52
CA THR A 216 13.17 -3.80 -7.12
C THR A 216 14.65 -4.14 -6.99
N ARG A 217 15.00 -5.39 -6.65
CA ARG A 217 16.37 -5.83 -6.40
C ARG A 217 17.31 -5.58 -7.59
N ASP A 218 16.91 -6.01 -8.79
CA ASP A 218 17.76 -5.88 -10.00
C ASP A 218 17.88 -4.42 -10.46
N ALA A 219 17.00 -3.53 -9.99
CA ALA A 219 17.08 -2.09 -10.20
C ALA A 219 17.86 -1.34 -9.11
N GLY A 220 18.26 -2.03 -8.03
CA GLY A 220 19.11 -1.47 -6.98
C GLY A 220 18.35 -0.96 -5.75
N VAL A 221 17.10 -1.38 -5.53
CA VAL A 221 16.40 -1.12 -4.26
C VAL A 221 17.04 -1.96 -3.16
N ASP A 222 17.34 -1.33 -2.03
CA ASP A 222 18.01 -1.97 -0.89
C ASP A 222 17.01 -2.57 0.11
N VAL A 223 15.93 -1.83 0.41
CA VAL A 223 14.86 -2.28 1.32
C VAL A 223 13.51 -1.93 0.72
N LEU A 224 12.58 -2.88 0.76
CA LEU A 224 11.22 -2.77 0.25
C LEU A 224 10.20 -2.94 1.38
N SER A 225 9.27 -2.01 1.53
CA SER A 225 8.03 -2.19 2.29
C SER A 225 6.99 -2.84 1.38
N PHE A 226 6.82 -4.17 1.46
CA PHE A 226 5.88 -4.92 0.61
C PHE A 226 4.47 -4.87 1.16
N GLY A 227 3.51 -4.34 0.39
CA GLY A 227 2.11 -4.17 0.76
C GLY A 227 1.21 -5.37 0.43
N GLY A 228 0.52 -5.90 1.45
CA GLY A 228 -0.50 -6.95 1.29
C GLY A 228 -1.93 -6.48 1.58
N THR A 229 -2.11 -5.57 2.54
CA THR A 229 -3.42 -5.15 3.04
C THR A 229 -4.30 -4.54 1.95
N LYS A 230 -3.78 -3.62 1.14
CA LYS A 230 -4.53 -2.96 0.07
C LYS A 230 -4.85 -3.87 -1.12
N ASN A 231 -4.33 -5.09 -1.11
CA ASN A 231 -4.48 -6.07 -2.19
C ASN A 231 -5.20 -7.36 -1.76
N GLY A 232 -6.02 -7.27 -0.70
CA GLY A 232 -6.92 -8.35 -0.27
C GLY A 232 -6.50 -9.09 1.00
N ALA A 233 -5.41 -8.72 1.68
CA ALA A 233 -5.16 -9.18 3.03
C ALA A 233 -6.03 -8.41 4.05
N MET A 234 -6.29 -9.04 5.20
CA MET A 234 -6.94 -8.39 6.34
C MET A 234 -5.98 -7.40 7.01
N ILE A 235 -4.76 -7.84 7.24
CA ILE A 235 -3.67 -7.13 7.89
C ILE A 235 -2.38 -7.87 7.58
N GLY A 236 -1.41 -7.19 7.03
CA GLY A 236 -0.11 -7.81 6.76
C GLY A 236 0.65 -7.12 5.65
N GLU A 237 1.85 -6.73 6.03
CA GLU A 237 2.90 -6.19 5.18
C GLU A 237 4.18 -6.97 5.46
N ALA A 238 5.20 -6.77 4.66
CA ALA A 238 6.53 -7.30 4.95
C ALA A 238 7.61 -6.25 4.67
N ILE A 239 8.57 -6.13 5.57
CA ILE A 239 9.83 -5.47 5.27
C ILE A 239 10.71 -6.51 4.58
N VAL A 240 11.10 -6.25 3.35
CA VAL A 240 11.97 -7.14 2.58
C VAL A 240 13.32 -6.47 2.38
N VAL A 241 14.33 -7.01 3.04
CA VAL A 241 15.73 -6.59 2.90
C VAL A 241 16.28 -7.25 1.65
N LEU A 242 16.59 -6.45 0.64
CA LEU A 242 17.08 -6.91 -0.68
C LEU A 242 18.62 -6.90 -0.73
N ASP A 243 19.24 -5.95 -0.01
CA ASP A 243 20.67 -5.92 0.27
C ASP A 243 20.89 -6.04 1.79
N PRO A 244 21.39 -7.19 2.29
CA PRO A 244 21.64 -7.39 3.73
C PRO A 244 22.59 -6.36 4.36
N GLU A 245 23.48 -5.75 3.57
CA GLU A 245 24.41 -4.72 4.07
C GLU A 245 23.71 -3.35 4.30
N ALA A 246 22.50 -3.17 3.76
CA ALA A 246 21.75 -1.93 3.91
C ALA A 246 20.95 -1.86 5.22
N SER A 247 20.80 -2.97 5.94
CA SER A 247 19.92 -3.06 7.11
C SER A 247 20.67 -3.56 8.35
N THR A 248 20.44 -2.91 9.48
CA THR A 248 21.06 -3.29 10.76
C THR A 248 20.03 -3.34 11.87
N GLY A 249 20.02 -4.47 12.62
CA GLY A 249 19.22 -4.60 13.83
C GLY A 249 17.70 -4.68 13.62
N LEU A 250 17.22 -4.97 12.41
CA LEU A 250 15.81 -4.99 12.04
C LEU A 250 14.97 -5.90 12.95
N THR A 251 15.47 -7.06 13.35
CA THR A 251 14.79 -7.98 14.28
C THR A 251 14.48 -7.31 15.63
N TYR A 252 15.40 -6.50 16.14
CA TYR A 252 15.22 -5.77 17.40
C TYR A 252 14.30 -4.56 17.22
N LEU A 253 14.47 -3.81 16.14
CA LEU A 253 13.63 -2.66 15.80
C LEU A 253 12.16 -3.09 15.60
N ARG A 254 11.91 -4.19 14.88
CA ARG A 254 10.57 -4.76 14.74
C ARG A 254 9.89 -5.04 16.08
N LYS A 255 10.64 -5.55 17.07
CA LYS A 255 10.11 -5.78 18.42
C LYS A 255 9.91 -4.47 19.18
N LEU A 256 10.89 -3.56 19.11
CA LEU A 256 10.88 -2.27 19.78
C LEU A 256 9.68 -1.42 19.35
N ASP A 257 9.40 -1.39 18.05
CA ASP A 257 8.31 -0.63 17.44
C ASP A 257 6.99 -1.44 17.38
N MET A 258 6.88 -2.48 18.20
CA MET A 258 5.65 -3.25 18.40
C MET A 258 5.10 -3.95 17.15
N GLN A 259 5.94 -4.15 16.13
CA GLN A 259 5.56 -4.81 14.88
C GLN A 259 5.74 -6.34 14.89
N LEU A 260 6.26 -6.92 15.98
CA LEU A 260 6.41 -8.36 16.14
C LEU A 260 5.20 -8.97 16.86
N SER A 261 4.32 -9.62 16.11
CA SER A 261 3.17 -10.35 16.66
C SER A 261 3.57 -11.66 17.32
N SER A 262 2.94 -12.01 18.45
CA SER A 262 3.10 -13.35 19.04
C SER A 262 2.53 -14.45 18.14
N LYS A 263 1.41 -14.22 17.46
CA LYS A 263 0.77 -15.15 16.51
C LYS A 263 1.08 -14.75 15.07
N MET A 264 2.36 -14.58 14.75
CA MET A 264 2.81 -14.11 13.44
C MET A 264 2.33 -15.01 12.30
N ARG A 265 2.12 -16.31 12.55
CA ARG A 265 1.61 -17.26 11.56
C ARG A 265 0.37 -16.77 10.80
N PHE A 266 -0.52 -15.99 11.47
CA PHE A 266 -1.73 -15.49 10.82
C PHE A 266 -1.46 -14.34 9.85
N VAL A 267 -0.45 -13.52 10.12
CA VAL A 267 0.02 -12.49 9.19
C VAL A 267 0.70 -13.16 8.00
N SER A 268 1.64 -14.07 8.29
CA SER A 268 2.38 -14.80 7.27
C SER A 268 1.49 -15.64 6.34
N ALA A 269 0.49 -16.34 6.88
CA ALA A 269 -0.45 -17.14 6.08
C ALA A 269 -1.21 -16.30 5.05
N GLN A 270 -1.54 -15.05 5.36
CA GLN A 270 -2.20 -14.15 4.43
C GLN A 270 -1.28 -13.75 3.28
N LEU A 271 -0.04 -13.38 3.58
CA LEU A 271 0.96 -13.04 2.57
C LEU A 271 1.32 -14.27 1.72
N VAL A 272 1.43 -15.46 2.32
CA VAL A 272 1.61 -16.72 1.59
C VAL A 272 0.47 -16.93 0.59
N ALA A 273 -0.79 -16.78 1.02
CA ALA A 273 -1.96 -16.94 0.14
C ALA A 273 -1.97 -15.93 -1.01
N LEU A 274 -1.53 -14.70 -0.76
CA LEU A 274 -1.40 -13.67 -1.81
C LEU A 274 -0.32 -14.04 -2.83
N LEU A 275 0.85 -14.48 -2.36
CA LEU A 275 2.00 -14.74 -3.22
C LEU A 275 1.89 -16.08 -3.95
N GLU A 276 1.28 -17.10 -3.35
CA GLU A 276 1.05 -18.38 -4.01
C GLU A 276 0.04 -18.25 -5.15
N ASN A 277 0.32 -18.92 -6.26
CA ASN A 277 -0.51 -18.95 -7.46
C ASN A 277 -0.84 -17.55 -8.03
N ASP A 278 0.03 -16.56 -7.82
CA ASP A 278 -0.09 -15.20 -8.36
C ASP A 278 -1.42 -14.48 -7.99
N LEU A 279 -2.02 -14.78 -6.85
CA LEU A 279 -3.25 -14.11 -6.41
C LEU A 279 -3.03 -12.59 -6.32
N TRP A 280 -1.88 -12.15 -5.80
CA TRP A 280 -1.50 -10.75 -5.69
C TRP A 280 -1.51 -10.01 -7.04
N LEU A 281 -1.05 -10.66 -8.13
CA LEU A 281 -1.07 -10.09 -9.49
C LEU A 281 -2.49 -10.09 -10.07
N ARG A 282 -3.28 -11.16 -9.84
CA ARG A 282 -4.68 -11.21 -10.32
C ARG A 282 -5.51 -10.09 -9.70
N ASN A 283 -5.42 -9.90 -8.38
CA ASN A 283 -6.10 -8.83 -7.66
C ASN A 283 -5.68 -7.44 -8.18
N ALA A 284 -4.40 -7.23 -8.38
CA ALA A 284 -3.86 -5.98 -8.88
C ALA A 284 -4.25 -5.69 -10.34
N ARG A 285 -4.17 -6.68 -11.22
CA ARG A 285 -4.64 -6.54 -12.62
C ARG A 285 -6.11 -6.16 -12.67
N HIS A 286 -6.93 -6.79 -11.84
CA HIS A 286 -8.36 -6.47 -11.77
C HIS A 286 -8.59 -5.03 -11.31
N SER A 287 -8.00 -4.60 -10.20
CA SER A 287 -8.19 -3.23 -9.68
C SER A 287 -7.65 -2.17 -10.65
N ASN A 288 -6.53 -2.41 -11.34
CA ASN A 288 -6.02 -1.53 -12.38
C ASN A 288 -6.99 -1.47 -13.58
N ALA A 289 -7.55 -2.62 -14.02
CA ALA A 289 -8.52 -2.66 -15.11
C ALA A 289 -9.80 -1.88 -14.76
N MET A 290 -10.26 -1.93 -13.52
CA MET A 290 -11.44 -1.17 -13.06
C MET A 290 -11.16 0.33 -13.07
N ALA A 291 -9.95 0.77 -12.69
CA ALA A 291 -9.56 2.18 -12.78
C ALA A 291 -9.49 2.67 -14.24
N GLN A 292 -8.95 1.86 -15.15
CA GLN A 292 -8.95 2.15 -16.58
C GLN A 292 -10.38 2.22 -17.14
N ARG A 293 -11.28 1.30 -16.74
CA ARG A 293 -12.70 1.34 -17.12
C ARG A 293 -13.39 2.61 -16.63
N LEU A 294 -13.12 3.03 -15.38
CA LEU A 294 -13.66 4.27 -14.82
C LEU A 294 -13.21 5.47 -15.65
N ARG A 295 -11.91 5.57 -15.94
CA ARG A 295 -11.36 6.62 -16.79
C ARG A 295 -11.99 6.64 -18.16
N ALA A 296 -12.02 5.50 -18.85
CA ALA A 296 -12.59 5.37 -20.19
C ALA A 296 -14.08 5.74 -20.25
N GLY A 297 -14.86 5.36 -19.21
CA GLY A 297 -16.27 5.73 -19.11
C GLY A 297 -16.46 7.23 -18.96
N ILE A 298 -15.64 7.91 -18.18
CA ILE A 298 -15.66 9.36 -18.03
C ILE A 298 -15.22 10.06 -19.34
N GLU A 299 -14.15 9.57 -19.99
CA GLU A 299 -13.68 10.11 -21.27
C GLU A 299 -14.74 9.99 -22.37
N ALA A 300 -15.46 8.87 -22.44
CA ALA A 300 -16.57 8.68 -23.34
C ALA A 300 -17.71 9.69 -23.08
N GLY A 301 -18.07 9.90 -21.81
CA GLY A 301 -19.09 10.87 -21.44
C GLY A 301 -18.69 12.34 -21.68
N LEU A 302 -17.39 12.66 -21.58
CA LEU A 302 -16.86 13.96 -21.97
C LEU A 302 -16.95 14.16 -23.49
N ALA A 303 -16.66 13.11 -24.26
CA ALA A 303 -16.69 13.16 -25.71
C ALA A 303 -18.10 13.31 -26.31
N ASP A 304 -19.10 12.67 -25.70
CA ASP A 304 -20.50 12.75 -26.13
C ASP A 304 -21.31 13.89 -25.45
N GLY A 305 -20.69 14.59 -24.48
CA GLY A 305 -21.27 15.71 -23.75
C GLY A 305 -22.18 15.32 -22.59
N SER A 306 -22.31 14.05 -22.28
CA SER A 306 -23.08 13.54 -21.11
C SER A 306 -22.37 13.79 -19.76
N ILE A 307 -21.07 14.04 -19.80
CA ILE A 307 -20.26 14.49 -18.65
C ILE A 307 -19.63 15.84 -19.01
N GLN A 308 -19.60 16.79 -18.06
CA GLN A 308 -19.06 18.12 -18.31
C GLN A 308 -18.13 18.57 -17.17
N GLY A 309 -17.06 19.30 -17.52
CA GLY A 309 -16.20 19.99 -16.58
C GLY A 309 -15.37 19.07 -15.65
N VAL A 310 -15.19 17.82 -16.03
CA VAL A 310 -14.25 16.90 -15.35
C VAL A 310 -12.93 16.95 -16.11
N GLU A 311 -11.82 17.15 -15.40
CA GLU A 311 -10.48 17.17 -15.96
C GLU A 311 -9.59 16.23 -15.18
N PHE A 312 -8.88 15.30 -15.88
CA PHE A 312 -7.93 14.42 -15.24
C PHE A 312 -6.63 15.16 -14.95
N THR A 313 -6.14 15.02 -13.73
CA THR A 313 -4.92 15.70 -13.26
C THR A 313 -3.69 14.85 -13.34
N GLN A 314 -3.87 13.52 -13.34
CA GLN A 314 -2.79 12.53 -13.46
C GLN A 314 -3.13 11.44 -14.49
N PRO A 315 -2.12 10.78 -15.08
CA PRO A 315 -2.34 9.56 -15.86
C PRO A 315 -2.83 8.44 -14.92
N THR A 316 -3.77 7.61 -15.39
CA THR A 316 -4.23 6.43 -14.65
C THR A 316 -3.30 5.25 -14.97
N GLN A 317 -2.22 5.09 -14.20
CA GLN A 317 -1.23 4.05 -14.43
C GLN A 317 -1.40 2.83 -13.50
N ALA A 318 -2.12 2.99 -12.38
CA ALA A 318 -2.43 1.95 -11.42
C ALA A 318 -3.94 1.95 -11.12
N ASN A 319 -4.34 1.65 -9.89
CA ASN A 319 -5.73 1.53 -9.47
C ASN A 319 -6.39 2.84 -9.01
N GLY A 320 -5.74 3.98 -9.18
CA GLY A 320 -6.24 5.31 -8.77
C GLY A 320 -6.53 6.21 -9.97
N VAL A 321 -7.64 6.96 -9.88
CA VAL A 321 -8.03 8.00 -10.86
C VAL A 321 -8.08 9.33 -10.14
N PHE A 322 -7.40 10.35 -10.69
CA PHE A 322 -7.35 11.70 -10.14
C PHE A 322 -8.01 12.68 -11.11
N ALA A 323 -8.92 13.49 -10.61
CA ALA A 323 -9.65 14.45 -11.44
C ALA A 323 -10.10 15.67 -10.64
N THR A 324 -10.27 16.81 -11.31
CA THR A 324 -10.99 17.94 -10.77
C THR A 324 -12.47 17.85 -11.16
N LEU A 325 -13.33 18.36 -10.29
CA LEU A 325 -14.77 18.38 -10.49
C LEU A 325 -15.32 19.82 -10.46
N PRO A 326 -16.42 20.11 -11.19
CA PRO A 326 -17.14 21.35 -11.03
C PRO A 326 -17.62 21.57 -9.59
N ALA A 327 -17.81 22.82 -9.18
CA ALA A 327 -18.21 23.16 -7.83
C ALA A 327 -19.51 22.45 -7.40
N GLY A 328 -19.50 21.84 -6.21
CA GLY A 328 -20.64 21.13 -5.63
C GLY A 328 -20.93 19.74 -6.19
N VAL A 329 -20.26 19.32 -7.27
CA VAL A 329 -20.45 17.95 -7.84
C VAL A 329 -19.95 16.89 -6.87
N ALA A 330 -18.79 17.08 -6.26
CA ALA A 330 -18.24 16.14 -5.27
C ALA A 330 -19.22 15.88 -4.12
N ASP A 331 -19.82 16.93 -3.55
CA ASP A 331 -20.78 16.82 -2.44
C ASP A 331 -22.05 16.08 -2.84
N ARG A 332 -22.55 16.30 -4.07
CA ARG A 332 -23.71 15.57 -4.58
C ARG A 332 -23.42 14.09 -4.78
N LEU A 333 -22.26 13.76 -5.39
CA LEU A 333 -21.81 12.37 -5.58
C LEU A 333 -21.62 11.63 -4.25
N ARG A 334 -21.08 12.31 -3.22
CA ARG A 334 -20.84 11.72 -1.89
C ARG A 334 -22.10 11.29 -1.16
N ARG A 335 -23.29 11.71 -1.59
CA ARG A 335 -24.57 11.21 -1.06
C ARG A 335 -24.77 9.71 -1.35
N SER A 336 -24.14 9.20 -2.41
CA SER A 336 -24.29 7.82 -2.86
C SER A 336 -22.97 7.05 -2.91
N PHE A 337 -21.85 7.72 -3.14
CA PHE A 337 -20.54 7.10 -3.28
C PHE A 337 -19.51 7.78 -2.38
N ARG A 338 -18.82 7.02 -1.55
CA ARG A 338 -17.80 7.57 -0.68
C ARG A 338 -16.47 7.70 -1.40
N PHE A 339 -15.86 8.89 -1.37
CA PHE A 339 -14.50 9.19 -1.82
C PHE A 339 -13.98 10.45 -1.11
N TYR A 340 -12.67 10.69 -1.19
CA TYR A 340 -12.01 11.83 -0.55
C TYR A 340 -11.71 12.94 -1.55
N ASP A 341 -11.64 14.19 -1.04
CA ASP A 341 -10.90 15.23 -1.72
C ASP A 341 -9.41 14.91 -1.59
N TRP A 342 -8.69 15.05 -2.69
CA TRP A 342 -7.24 14.96 -2.70
C TRP A 342 -6.61 16.32 -2.43
N ASP A 343 -7.11 17.36 -3.09
CA ASP A 343 -6.78 18.75 -2.87
C ASP A 343 -8.07 19.60 -2.90
N GLU A 344 -8.50 20.08 -1.73
CA GLU A 344 -9.72 20.87 -1.59
C GLU A 344 -9.64 22.19 -2.36
N LEU A 345 -8.46 22.85 -2.39
CA LEU A 345 -8.27 24.14 -3.06
C LEU A 345 -8.39 24.00 -4.57
N ARG A 346 -7.90 22.88 -5.12
CA ARG A 346 -7.99 22.56 -6.54
C ARG A 346 -9.30 21.85 -6.90
N ARG A 347 -10.10 21.45 -5.92
CA ARG A 347 -11.28 20.59 -6.08
C ARG A 347 -10.92 19.26 -6.75
N GLU A 348 -9.75 18.79 -6.45
CA GLU A 348 -9.23 17.52 -6.95
C GLU A 348 -9.69 16.39 -6.05
N VAL A 349 -10.19 15.33 -6.65
CA VAL A 349 -10.64 14.10 -6.00
C VAL A 349 -9.78 12.94 -6.43
N ARG A 350 -9.67 11.94 -5.55
CA ARG A 350 -9.06 10.65 -5.85
C ARG A 350 -10.09 9.55 -5.74
N TRP A 351 -10.22 8.74 -6.78
CA TRP A 351 -11.04 7.53 -6.80
C TRP A 351 -10.16 6.30 -6.89
N MET A 352 -10.29 5.40 -5.91
CA MET A 352 -9.50 4.17 -5.83
C MET A 352 -10.38 2.98 -6.15
N CYS A 353 -9.92 2.11 -7.05
CA CYS A 353 -10.50 0.79 -7.30
C CYS A 353 -9.75 -0.27 -6.48
N SER A 354 -10.46 -1.28 -5.99
CA SER A 354 -9.92 -2.39 -5.22
C SER A 354 -10.12 -3.72 -5.93
N PHE A 355 -9.59 -4.79 -5.37
CA PHE A 355 -9.67 -6.12 -5.96
C PHE A 355 -11.10 -6.65 -6.10
N ASP A 356 -12.06 -6.09 -5.35
CA ASP A 356 -13.49 -6.46 -5.35
C ASP A 356 -14.41 -5.45 -6.03
N THR A 357 -13.86 -4.37 -6.63
CA THR A 357 -14.63 -3.41 -7.43
C THR A 357 -15.16 -4.11 -8.68
N THR A 358 -16.47 -4.01 -8.92
CA THR A 358 -17.11 -4.64 -10.08
C THR A 358 -17.31 -3.66 -11.24
N GLU A 359 -17.51 -4.19 -12.45
CA GLU A 359 -17.89 -3.38 -13.61
C GLU A 359 -19.20 -2.61 -13.36
N ALA A 360 -20.18 -3.23 -12.68
CA ALA A 360 -21.44 -2.59 -12.34
C ALA A 360 -21.26 -1.42 -11.36
N ASP A 361 -20.31 -1.50 -10.42
CA ASP A 361 -19.95 -0.39 -9.53
C ASP A 361 -19.42 0.80 -10.35
N ILE A 362 -18.53 0.51 -11.31
CA ILE A 362 -17.95 1.53 -12.20
C ILE A 362 -19.05 2.17 -13.06
N ASP A 363 -19.88 1.37 -13.73
CA ASP A 363 -20.93 1.86 -14.61
C ASP A 363 -21.95 2.73 -13.84
N SER A 364 -22.29 2.31 -12.61
CA SER A 364 -23.16 3.10 -11.72
C SER A 364 -22.54 4.43 -11.31
N PHE A 365 -21.21 4.43 -11.06
CA PHE A 365 -20.51 5.64 -10.67
C PHE A 365 -20.34 6.61 -11.84
N VAL A 366 -20.00 6.13 -13.04
CA VAL A 366 -19.94 6.94 -14.27
C VAL A 366 -21.30 7.57 -14.57
N ALA A 367 -22.38 6.78 -14.46
CA ALA A 367 -23.74 7.31 -14.64
C ALA A 367 -24.11 8.39 -13.61
N ALA A 368 -23.63 8.24 -12.37
CA ALA A 368 -23.82 9.27 -11.35
C ALA A 368 -23.02 10.55 -11.66
N ILE A 369 -21.77 10.43 -12.12
CA ILE A 369 -20.96 11.57 -12.55
C ILE A 369 -21.66 12.31 -13.69
N ALA A 370 -22.16 11.60 -14.69
CA ALA A 370 -22.90 12.19 -15.83
C ALA A 370 -24.11 13.00 -15.34
N ARG A 371 -24.92 12.41 -14.47
CA ARG A 371 -26.11 13.08 -13.90
C ARG A 371 -25.74 14.33 -13.10
N GLU A 372 -24.72 14.26 -12.26
CA GLU A 372 -24.37 15.36 -11.34
C GLU A 372 -23.55 16.49 -12.01
N THR A 373 -22.93 16.22 -13.15
CA THR A 373 -22.20 17.25 -13.91
C THR A 373 -23.07 18.02 -14.88
N THR A 374 -24.27 17.51 -15.24
CA THR A 374 -25.23 18.16 -16.13
C THR A 374 -26.44 18.77 -15.40
N ALA A 375 -26.54 18.64 -14.06
CA ALA A 375 -27.64 19.11 -13.20
C ALA A 375 -27.56 20.60 -12.82
#